data_7c094f5adfddd4051c8349c63e868ba1
#
_entry.id   7c094f5adfddd4051c8349c63e868ba1
#
_cell.length_a   1.000
_cell.length_b   1.000
_cell.length_c   1.000
_cell.angle_alpha   90.00
_cell.angle_beta   90.00
_cell.angle_gamma   90.00
#
_symmetry.space_group_name_H-M   'P 1'
#
loop_
_entity.id
_entity.type
_entity.pdbx_description
1 polymer ?
#
loop_
_entity_poly.entity_id
_entity_poly.type
_entity_poly.pdbx_seq_one_letter_code
_entity_poly.pdbx_strand_id
1 'polypeptide(L)'
;FKIMKNIFFAFLLLLSTISFSQVGIGTTTPDASSVLDITATDAGLLIPRMLQSERDAIQDPATGLMVYQTNNTLGFYYYDGSEWEAIQDIPSGSMTQSIYQNLTQAVKVTNTLTGDLNTASAIEFSYFTTSNLIATSSSDFSIAADGITPNFNGTVDVVFNIELDLNSSAQRSLVAFRWKHNNQEGPWVAHTYIRNGSGHEETSANFSTTIKAVSGQKIQIQHKRLNRAGSVISPAGGVAFIVKKRSED
;
A
#
# COMPACT_ATOMS: atom_id res chain seq x y z
N PHE A 1 67.77 -31.81 4.31
CA PHE A 1 66.61 -32.33 3.54
C PHE A 1 65.38 -32.49 4.42
N LYS A 2 65.42 -33.00 5.62
CA LYS A 2 64.31 -33.18 6.56
C LYS A 2 63.72 -31.87 7.00
N ILE A 3 64.50 -30.83 7.27
CA ILE A 3 64.01 -29.48 7.69
C ILE A 3 63.26 -28.76 6.56
N MET A 4 63.76 -28.80 5.33
CA MET A 4 63.15 -28.24 4.17
C MET A 4 61.78 -28.88 3.89
N LYS A 5 61.67 -30.20 4.05
CA LYS A 5 60.37 -30.92 3.88
C LYS A 5 59.35 -30.49 4.92
N ASN A 6 59.75 -30.29 6.18
CA ASN A 6 58.87 -29.85 7.24
C ASN A 6 58.40 -28.38 7.05
N ILE A 7 59.28 -27.50 6.57
CA ILE A 7 58.95 -26.11 6.25
C ILE A 7 57.97 -26.07 5.06
N PHE A 8 58.18 -26.89 4.05
CA PHE A 8 57.25 -26.99 2.91
C PHE A 8 55.86 -27.48 3.32
N PHE A 9 55.79 -28.50 4.19
CA PHE A 9 54.52 -28.99 4.74
C PHE A 9 53.84 -27.95 5.63
N ALA A 10 54.58 -27.22 6.46
CA ALA A 10 54.05 -26.14 7.29
C ALA A 10 53.50 -24.98 6.42
N PHE A 11 54.19 -24.64 5.33
CA PHE A 11 53.76 -23.64 4.37
C PHE A 11 52.47 -24.07 3.60
N LEU A 12 52.39 -25.36 3.23
CA LEU A 12 51.20 -25.93 2.58
C LEU A 12 49.98 -25.91 3.52
N LEU A 13 50.17 -26.15 4.81
CA LEU A 13 49.13 -26.10 5.84
C LEU A 13 48.60 -24.65 6.06
N LEU A 14 49.49 -23.67 5.98
CA LEU A 14 49.13 -22.26 6.11
C LEU A 14 48.29 -21.72 4.92
N LEU A 15 48.44 -22.28 3.73
CA LEU A 15 47.68 -21.92 2.52
C LEU A 15 46.24 -22.45 2.53
N SER A 16 45.90 -23.42 3.38
CA SER A 16 44.58 -24.05 3.44
C SER A 16 43.55 -23.31 4.34
N THR A 17 43.94 -22.19 4.96
CA THR A 17 43.10 -21.53 5.96
C THR A 17 42.22 -20.37 5.42
N ILE A 18 42.26 -20.05 4.12
CA ILE A 18 41.43 -19.01 3.53
C ILE A 18 40.23 -19.68 2.85
N SER A 19 39.21 -19.99 3.62
CA SER A 19 37.93 -20.46 3.10
C SER A 19 36.90 -19.37 3.27
N PHE A 20 36.50 -18.72 2.18
CA PHE A 20 35.32 -17.86 2.18
C PHE A 20 34.08 -18.75 2.11
N SER A 21 33.20 -18.63 3.09
CA SER A 21 31.95 -19.44 3.20
C SER A 21 30.76 -18.85 2.46
N GLN A 22 30.95 -18.05 1.44
CA GLN A 22 29.89 -17.53 0.62
C GLN A 22 29.45 -18.56 -0.42
N VAL A 23 28.14 -18.68 -0.64
CA VAL A 23 27.54 -19.54 -1.66
C VAL A 23 27.09 -18.69 -2.82
N GLY A 24 27.72 -18.83 -3.98
CA GLY A 24 27.29 -18.25 -5.24
C GLY A 24 26.61 -19.31 -6.12
N ILE A 25 25.43 -19.05 -6.61
CA ILE A 25 24.74 -19.87 -7.62
C ILE A 25 24.60 -19.02 -8.88
N GLY A 26 25.21 -19.47 -9.99
CA GLY A 26 25.22 -18.72 -11.24
C GLY A 26 26.16 -17.51 -11.27
N THR A 27 26.93 -17.28 -10.20
CA THR A 27 27.99 -16.27 -10.11
C THR A 27 29.24 -16.85 -9.52
N THR A 28 30.41 -16.38 -9.99
CA THR A 28 31.72 -16.69 -9.43
C THR A 28 32.24 -15.61 -8.50
N THR A 29 31.53 -14.48 -8.42
CA THR A 29 31.88 -13.32 -7.60
C THR A 29 30.65 -12.90 -6.78
N PRO A 30 30.27 -13.68 -5.74
CA PRO A 30 29.18 -13.32 -4.86
C PRO A 30 29.43 -11.94 -4.21
N ASP A 31 28.35 -11.16 -3.99
CA ASP A 31 28.47 -9.88 -3.29
C ASP A 31 28.99 -10.08 -1.87
N ALA A 32 29.96 -9.26 -1.46
CA ALA A 32 30.64 -9.39 -0.17
C ALA A 32 29.71 -9.26 1.04
N SER A 33 28.53 -8.69 0.88
CA SER A 33 27.51 -8.54 1.91
C SER A 33 26.55 -9.74 2.00
N SER A 34 26.61 -10.69 1.05
CA SER A 34 25.71 -11.84 0.97
C SER A 34 26.37 -13.12 1.48
N VAL A 35 25.62 -13.97 2.14
CA VAL A 35 25.97 -15.37 2.43
C VAL A 35 25.56 -16.28 1.29
N LEU A 36 24.47 -15.94 0.58
CA LEU A 36 23.96 -16.59 -0.61
C LEU A 36 23.67 -15.54 -1.67
N ASP A 37 24.30 -15.67 -2.82
CA ASP A 37 24.08 -14.83 -4.00
C ASP A 37 23.65 -15.72 -5.18
N ILE A 38 22.46 -15.41 -5.77
CA ILE A 38 21.87 -16.18 -6.88
C ILE A 38 21.71 -15.26 -8.07
N THR A 39 22.43 -15.55 -9.14
CA THR A 39 22.32 -14.82 -10.42
C THR A 39 21.79 -15.77 -11.49
N ALA A 40 20.64 -15.43 -12.09
CA ALA A 40 20.04 -16.17 -13.19
C ALA A 40 19.25 -15.23 -14.10
N THR A 41 19.11 -15.59 -15.39
CA THR A 41 18.34 -14.83 -16.40
C THR A 41 17.09 -15.57 -16.87
N ASP A 42 16.97 -16.86 -16.53
CA ASP A 42 15.94 -17.79 -17.02
C ASP A 42 15.35 -18.69 -15.92
N ALA A 43 15.79 -18.51 -14.67
CA ALA A 43 15.35 -19.29 -13.52
C ALA A 43 15.17 -18.39 -12.29
N GLY A 44 14.42 -18.86 -11.29
CA GLY A 44 14.18 -18.18 -10.03
C GLY A 44 14.43 -19.07 -8.83
N LEU A 45 14.24 -18.53 -7.63
CA LEU A 45 14.30 -19.26 -6.37
C LEU A 45 12.91 -19.83 -6.02
N LEU A 46 12.82 -21.15 -5.88
CA LEU A 46 11.66 -21.81 -5.26
C LEU A 46 11.95 -22.05 -3.78
N ILE A 47 11.32 -21.25 -2.92
CA ILE A 47 11.32 -21.49 -1.47
C ILE A 47 10.32 -22.60 -1.12
N PRO A 48 10.33 -23.16 0.10
CA PRO A 48 9.37 -24.16 0.54
C PRO A 48 7.93 -23.73 0.30
N ARG A 49 7.14 -24.59 -0.37
CA ARG A 49 5.73 -24.36 -0.72
C ARG A 49 4.87 -25.30 0.08
N MET A 50 3.83 -24.76 0.74
CA MET A 50 3.00 -25.52 1.67
C MET A 50 1.61 -24.94 1.81
N LEU A 51 0.70 -25.72 2.36
CA LEU A 51 -0.64 -25.26 2.76
C LEU A 51 -0.54 -24.36 4.01
N GLN A 52 -1.55 -23.52 4.23
CA GLN A 52 -1.65 -22.72 5.45
C GLN A 52 -1.54 -23.57 6.72
N SER A 53 -2.24 -24.70 6.76
CA SER A 53 -2.22 -25.61 7.92
C SER A 53 -0.85 -26.22 8.19
N GLU A 54 -0.05 -26.43 7.15
CA GLU A 54 1.31 -26.94 7.27
C GLU A 54 2.28 -25.84 7.76
N ARG A 55 2.13 -24.61 7.24
CA ARG A 55 2.84 -23.44 7.72
C ARG A 55 2.58 -23.17 9.20
N ASP A 56 1.31 -23.17 9.59
CA ASP A 56 0.89 -22.90 10.97
C ASP A 56 1.31 -24.03 11.93
N ALA A 57 1.60 -25.23 11.42
CA ALA A 57 2.11 -26.38 12.18
C ALA A 57 3.63 -26.36 12.40
N ILE A 58 4.39 -25.44 11.79
CA ILE A 58 5.83 -25.33 12.01
C ILE A 58 6.07 -24.95 13.48
N GLN A 59 6.79 -25.82 14.20
CA GLN A 59 7.12 -25.59 15.60
C GLN A 59 8.31 -24.63 15.71
N ASP A 60 8.20 -23.62 16.59
CA ASP A 60 9.23 -22.65 16.91
C ASP A 60 9.88 -22.03 15.63
N PRO A 61 9.10 -21.44 14.71
CA PRO A 61 9.65 -20.89 13.48
C PRO A 61 10.62 -19.75 13.79
N ALA A 62 11.75 -19.75 13.12
CA ALA A 62 12.75 -18.69 13.28
C ALA A 62 12.23 -17.37 12.70
N THR A 63 12.51 -16.26 13.36
CA THR A 63 12.22 -14.90 12.84
C THR A 63 12.89 -14.71 11.48
N GLY A 64 12.12 -14.28 10.48
CA GLY A 64 12.57 -14.14 9.10
C GLY A 64 12.45 -15.42 8.26
N LEU A 65 11.96 -16.54 8.81
CA LEU A 65 11.70 -17.75 8.03
C LEU A 65 10.66 -17.46 6.95
N MET A 66 10.96 -17.80 5.70
CA MET A 66 10.09 -17.52 4.54
C MET A 66 9.54 -18.80 3.92
N VAL A 67 8.26 -18.77 3.57
CA VAL A 67 7.56 -19.85 2.85
C VAL A 67 6.60 -19.27 1.80
N TYR A 68 6.19 -20.10 0.83
CA TYR A 68 5.13 -19.77 -0.10
C TYR A 68 3.88 -20.58 0.21
N GLN A 69 2.79 -19.91 0.59
CA GLN A 69 1.51 -20.56 0.87
C GLN A 69 0.75 -20.82 -0.42
N THR A 70 0.22 -22.06 -0.57
CA THR A 70 -0.40 -22.54 -1.82
C THR A 70 -1.93 -22.65 -1.78
N ASN A 71 -2.57 -22.29 -0.66
CA ASN A 71 -4.04 -22.30 -0.51
C ASN A 71 -4.53 -21.08 0.25
N ASN A 72 -5.86 -20.91 0.34
CA ASN A 72 -6.52 -19.76 0.96
C ASN A 72 -5.99 -18.43 0.38
N THR A 73 -5.22 -17.66 1.12
CA THR A 73 -4.51 -16.49 0.58
C THR A 73 -3.15 -16.93 0.07
N LEU A 74 -3.02 -17.11 -1.26
CA LEU A 74 -1.76 -17.48 -1.89
C LEU A 74 -0.74 -16.35 -1.76
N GLY A 75 0.55 -16.69 -1.52
CA GLY A 75 1.60 -15.69 -1.50
C GLY A 75 2.80 -16.09 -0.67
N PHE A 76 3.77 -15.17 -0.64
CA PHE A 76 4.94 -15.29 0.21
C PHE A 76 4.59 -14.86 1.63
N TYR A 77 5.03 -15.63 2.61
CA TYR A 77 4.90 -15.35 4.03
C TYR A 77 6.26 -15.39 4.70
N TYR A 78 6.43 -14.59 5.73
CA TYR A 78 7.57 -14.66 6.64
C TYR A 78 7.09 -14.64 8.09
N TYR A 79 7.86 -15.26 8.97
CA TYR A 79 7.58 -15.21 10.41
C TYR A 79 8.30 -14.00 11.02
N ASP A 80 7.55 -13.09 11.67
CA ASP A 80 8.11 -11.86 12.23
C ASP A 80 8.74 -12.04 13.63
N GLY A 81 8.55 -13.22 14.23
CA GLY A 81 8.95 -13.58 15.59
C GLY A 81 7.77 -13.78 16.53
N SER A 82 6.55 -13.40 16.11
CA SER A 82 5.29 -13.60 16.83
C SER A 82 4.21 -14.24 15.97
N GLU A 83 4.11 -13.88 14.70
CA GLU A 83 3.10 -14.40 13.78
C GLU A 83 3.61 -14.45 12.31
N TRP A 84 2.81 -15.13 11.47
CA TRP A 84 3.09 -15.23 10.05
C TRP A 84 2.49 -14.05 9.30
N GLU A 85 3.36 -13.22 8.72
CA GLU A 85 2.99 -12.06 7.92
C GLU A 85 3.11 -12.35 6.42
N ALA A 86 2.10 -11.92 5.64
CA ALA A 86 2.16 -12.01 4.18
C ALA A 86 3.07 -10.90 3.61
N ILE A 87 4.00 -11.26 2.75
CA ILE A 87 4.70 -10.29 1.91
C ILE A 87 3.74 -9.93 0.78
N GLN A 88 3.03 -8.82 0.95
CA GLN A 88 2.07 -8.36 -0.04
C GLN A 88 2.74 -7.34 -0.95
N ASP A 89 2.63 -7.58 -2.24
CA ASP A 89 2.92 -6.55 -3.23
C ASP A 89 1.85 -5.46 -3.11
N ILE A 90 2.25 -4.23 -2.81
CA ILE A 90 1.34 -3.08 -2.86
C ILE A 90 1.26 -2.72 -4.35
N PRO A 91 0.20 -3.10 -5.08
CA PRO A 91 0.10 -2.76 -6.48
C PRO A 91 0.15 -1.24 -6.63
N SER A 92 1.14 -0.75 -7.36
CA SER A 92 1.19 0.65 -7.77
C SER A 92 -0.06 0.94 -8.61
N GLY A 93 -1.07 1.56 -8.01
CA GLY A 93 -2.30 1.99 -8.67
C GLY A 93 -3.61 1.41 -8.16
N SER A 94 -3.60 0.37 -7.33
CA SER A 94 -4.82 -0.12 -6.69
C SER A 94 -4.58 -0.23 -5.19
N MET A 95 -5.01 0.75 -4.43
CA MET A 95 -5.11 0.61 -2.97
C MET A 95 -6.32 -0.27 -2.64
N THR A 96 -6.30 -1.51 -3.15
CA THR A 96 -7.31 -2.52 -2.85
C THR A 96 -7.03 -3.17 -1.50
N GLN A 97 -8.04 -3.22 -0.72
CA GLN A 97 -8.39 -4.08 0.43
C GLN A 97 -7.29 -4.57 1.40
N SER A 98 -6.04 -4.86 0.97
CA SER A 98 -5.01 -5.46 1.83
C SER A 98 -4.32 -4.48 2.80
N ILE A 99 -4.20 -3.20 2.46
CA ILE A 99 -3.70 -2.16 3.39
C ILE A 99 -4.68 -1.95 4.56
N TYR A 100 -5.92 -2.37 4.40
CA TYR A 100 -7.01 -2.10 5.36
C TYR A 100 -7.25 -3.22 6.37
N GLN A 101 -6.68 -4.40 6.19
CA GLN A 101 -6.90 -5.54 7.11
C GLN A 101 -6.20 -5.36 8.47
N ASN A 102 -5.13 -4.55 8.53
CA ASN A 102 -4.41 -4.25 9.78
C ASN A 102 -4.81 -2.91 10.42
N LEU A 103 -5.91 -2.29 9.98
CA LEU A 103 -6.39 -1.04 10.54
C LEU A 103 -7.34 -1.29 11.71
N THR A 104 -6.82 -1.46 12.91
CA THR A 104 -7.61 -1.66 14.13
C THR A 104 -8.49 -0.47 14.52
N GLN A 105 -8.29 0.70 13.93
CA GLN A 105 -9.03 1.94 14.24
C GLN A 105 -9.15 2.82 12.99
N ALA A 106 -9.78 2.33 11.94
CA ALA A 106 -9.97 3.07 10.71
C ALA A 106 -11.38 2.89 10.15
N VAL A 107 -11.79 3.88 9.39
CA VAL A 107 -13.02 3.85 8.62
C VAL A 107 -12.66 4.02 7.16
N LYS A 108 -13.15 3.13 6.33
CA LYS A 108 -13.06 3.22 4.87
C LYS A 108 -14.46 3.32 4.29
N VAL A 109 -14.66 4.28 3.40
CA VAL A 109 -15.85 4.38 2.58
C VAL A 109 -15.46 4.21 1.12
N THR A 110 -16.12 3.31 0.41
CA THR A 110 -15.94 3.11 -1.03
C THR A 110 -17.26 3.35 -1.74
N ASN A 111 -17.23 3.96 -2.92
CA ASN A 111 -18.42 4.17 -3.71
C ASN A 111 -18.17 4.19 -5.21
N THR A 112 -19.25 3.97 -5.95
CA THR A 112 -19.38 4.28 -7.37
C THR A 112 -20.05 5.62 -7.52
N LEU A 113 -19.40 6.56 -8.20
CA LEU A 113 -19.97 7.88 -8.47
C LEU A 113 -20.51 7.93 -9.88
N THR A 114 -21.80 8.27 -9.96
CA THR A 114 -22.46 8.55 -11.24
C THR A 114 -22.68 10.05 -11.47
N GLY A 115 -22.39 10.88 -10.46
CA GLY A 115 -22.50 12.33 -10.53
C GLY A 115 -21.27 12.99 -11.14
N ASP A 116 -21.47 14.11 -11.85
CA ASP A 116 -20.38 14.88 -12.43
C ASP A 116 -19.59 15.61 -11.35
N LEU A 117 -18.30 15.30 -11.26
CA LEU A 117 -17.35 15.92 -10.32
C LEU A 117 -16.81 17.26 -10.82
N ASN A 118 -17.09 17.62 -12.08
CA ASN A 118 -16.55 18.83 -12.71
C ASN A 118 -17.39 20.07 -12.41
N THR A 119 -17.32 20.55 -11.19
CA THR A 119 -18.06 21.73 -10.73
C THR A 119 -17.20 22.99 -10.71
N ALA A 120 -17.79 24.14 -11.06
CA ALA A 120 -17.06 25.43 -11.12
C ALA A 120 -16.61 25.92 -9.74
N SER A 121 -17.41 25.65 -8.71
CA SER A 121 -17.14 26.03 -7.31
C SER A 121 -16.69 24.82 -6.50
N ALA A 122 -15.92 25.05 -5.45
CA ALA A 122 -15.59 23.98 -4.49
C ALA A 122 -16.87 23.54 -3.77
N ILE A 123 -17.18 22.25 -3.82
CA ILE A 123 -18.30 21.64 -3.11
C ILE A 123 -17.82 20.43 -2.31
N GLU A 124 -18.51 20.12 -1.23
CA GLU A 124 -18.29 18.91 -0.45
C GLU A 124 -18.67 17.67 -1.27
N PHE A 125 -17.83 16.67 -1.16
CA PHE A 125 -18.03 15.37 -1.77
C PHE A 125 -19.09 14.59 -0.97
N SER A 126 -20.34 14.58 -1.42
CA SER A 126 -21.48 14.01 -0.70
C SER A 126 -21.92 12.67 -1.25
N TYR A 127 -20.99 11.82 -1.66
CA TYR A 127 -21.34 10.60 -2.40
C TYR A 127 -20.95 9.31 -1.66
N PHE A 128 -20.55 9.41 -0.39
CA PHE A 128 -20.25 8.22 0.39
C PHE A 128 -21.55 7.50 0.79
N THR A 129 -21.61 6.20 0.57
CA THR A 129 -22.72 5.37 1.04
C THR A 129 -22.28 4.53 2.24
N THR A 130 -23.15 4.43 3.24
CA THR A 130 -22.89 3.64 4.45
C THR A 130 -22.89 2.14 4.18
N SER A 131 -23.37 1.67 3.04
CA SER A 131 -23.46 0.24 2.69
C SER A 131 -22.11 -0.42 2.35
N ASN A 132 -21.11 0.39 1.99
CA ASN A 132 -19.76 -0.10 1.63
C ASN A 132 -18.70 0.22 2.71
N LEU A 133 -19.14 0.25 3.94
CA LEU A 133 -18.37 0.67 5.08
C LEU A 133 -17.53 -0.50 5.60
N ILE A 134 -16.22 -0.31 5.62
CA ILE A 134 -15.31 -1.16 6.39
C ILE A 134 -14.91 -0.36 7.62
N ALA A 135 -15.70 -0.47 8.70
CA ALA A 135 -15.35 0.11 9.99
C ALA A 135 -14.73 -0.98 10.86
N THR A 136 -13.56 -0.72 11.39
CA THR A 136 -12.92 -1.58 12.40
C THR A 136 -13.20 -1.09 13.82
N SER A 137 -13.66 0.16 13.99
CA SER A 137 -14.14 0.70 15.27
C SER A 137 -15.28 1.67 15.03
N SER A 138 -16.49 1.27 15.38
CA SER A 138 -17.68 2.13 15.29
C SER A 138 -17.79 3.15 16.43
N SER A 139 -17.01 3.00 17.52
CA SER A 139 -17.03 3.93 18.65
C SER A 139 -16.22 5.19 18.41
N ASP A 140 -15.14 5.10 17.63
CA ASP A 140 -14.23 6.22 17.39
C ASP A 140 -14.68 7.13 16.25
N PHE A 141 -15.56 6.65 15.36
CA PHE A 141 -15.99 7.41 14.21
C PHE A 141 -17.47 7.25 13.90
N SER A 142 -18.08 8.33 13.48
CA SER A 142 -19.42 8.37 12.87
C SER A 142 -19.30 8.73 11.39
N ILE A 143 -20.13 8.12 10.53
CA ILE A 143 -20.02 8.26 9.08
C ILE A 143 -21.32 8.81 8.50
N ALA A 144 -21.16 9.74 7.56
CA ALA A 144 -22.23 10.30 6.77
C ALA A 144 -21.85 10.31 5.29
N ALA A 145 -22.83 10.56 4.42
CA ALA A 145 -22.61 10.62 2.97
C ALA A 145 -21.58 11.69 2.54
N ASP A 146 -21.34 12.68 3.37
CA ASP A 146 -20.47 13.83 3.11
C ASP A 146 -19.19 13.84 3.97
N GLY A 147 -18.91 12.77 4.74
CA GLY A 147 -17.67 12.69 5.48
C GLY A 147 -17.66 11.78 6.70
N ILE A 148 -16.57 11.80 7.42
CA ILE A 148 -16.27 11.00 8.61
C ILE A 148 -16.08 11.93 9.80
N THR A 149 -16.76 11.67 10.89
CA THR A 149 -16.69 12.47 12.13
C THR A 149 -15.97 11.68 13.20
N PRO A 150 -14.81 12.11 13.69
CA PRO A 150 -14.17 11.52 14.86
C PRO A 150 -14.97 11.83 16.14
N ASN A 151 -15.07 10.84 17.03
CA ASN A 151 -15.71 10.97 18.34
C ASN A 151 -14.69 11.25 19.46
N PHE A 152 -13.48 11.62 19.11
CA PHE A 152 -12.35 11.90 20.00
C PHE A 152 -11.56 13.13 19.51
N ASN A 153 -10.76 13.72 20.39
CA ASN A 153 -9.70 14.66 20.03
C ASN A 153 -8.39 13.91 19.90
N GLY A 154 -7.56 14.25 18.91
CA GLY A 154 -6.30 13.56 18.72
C GLY A 154 -5.72 13.75 17.35
N THR A 155 -4.94 12.79 16.90
CA THR A 155 -4.30 12.81 15.57
C THR A 155 -4.82 11.67 14.72
N VAL A 156 -5.15 11.97 13.46
CA VAL A 156 -5.60 11.00 12.48
C VAL A 156 -4.82 11.11 11.17
N ASP A 157 -4.64 9.97 10.52
CA ASP A 157 -4.23 9.92 9.12
C ASP A 157 -5.47 9.94 8.24
N VAL A 158 -5.46 10.79 7.24
CA VAL A 158 -6.50 10.92 6.22
C VAL A 158 -5.91 10.48 4.89
N VAL A 159 -6.52 9.49 4.27
CA VAL A 159 -6.14 9.01 2.94
C VAL A 159 -7.34 9.09 2.02
N PHE A 160 -7.16 9.68 0.87
CA PHE A 160 -8.17 9.78 -0.18
C PHE A 160 -7.57 9.29 -1.49
N ASN A 161 -8.28 8.40 -2.16
CA ASN A 161 -7.96 7.93 -3.49
C ASN A 161 -9.23 7.88 -4.33
N ILE A 162 -9.15 8.35 -5.57
CA ILE A 162 -10.26 8.32 -6.52
C ILE A 162 -9.74 8.00 -7.91
N GLU A 163 -10.37 7.03 -8.54
CA GLU A 163 -10.25 6.78 -9.97
C GLU A 163 -11.25 7.64 -10.72
N LEU A 164 -10.86 8.22 -11.82
CA LEU A 164 -11.63 9.18 -12.59
C LEU A 164 -11.68 8.75 -14.05
N ASP A 165 -12.87 8.90 -14.63
CA ASP A 165 -13.14 8.64 -16.02
C ASP A 165 -13.94 9.78 -16.65
N LEU A 166 -13.81 10.01 -17.94
CA LEU A 166 -14.62 10.95 -18.69
C LEU A 166 -15.94 10.32 -19.12
N ASN A 167 -17.03 10.92 -18.67
CA ASN A 167 -18.40 10.49 -19.05
C ASN A 167 -18.87 11.10 -20.40
N SER A 168 -18.00 11.68 -21.18
CA SER A 168 -18.39 12.27 -22.46
C SER A 168 -17.31 12.17 -23.54
N SER A 169 -17.74 11.93 -24.77
CA SER A 169 -16.90 11.63 -25.91
C SER A 169 -16.09 12.80 -26.49
N ALA A 170 -16.13 14.00 -25.94
CA ALA A 170 -15.60 15.16 -26.65
C ALA A 170 -14.69 16.10 -25.84
N GLN A 171 -14.39 15.81 -24.57
CA GLN A 171 -13.90 16.88 -23.71
C GLN A 171 -12.66 16.46 -22.92
N ARG A 172 -11.94 17.44 -22.44
CA ARG A 172 -10.84 17.34 -21.50
C ARG A 172 -11.30 17.83 -20.14
N SER A 173 -10.78 17.28 -19.07
CA SER A 173 -11.10 17.72 -17.72
C SER A 173 -9.87 17.72 -16.80
N LEU A 174 -9.92 18.60 -15.81
CA LEU A 174 -9.00 18.66 -14.70
C LEU A 174 -9.79 19.01 -13.44
N VAL A 175 -9.96 18.04 -12.56
CA VAL A 175 -10.63 18.18 -11.26
C VAL A 175 -9.59 18.08 -10.17
N ALA A 176 -9.74 18.83 -9.09
CA ALA A 176 -8.87 18.76 -7.93
C ALA A 176 -9.67 18.44 -6.67
N PHE A 177 -9.01 17.83 -5.73
CA PHE A 177 -9.54 17.41 -4.44
C PHE A 177 -8.72 17.98 -3.30
N ARG A 178 -9.35 18.19 -2.14
CA ARG A 178 -8.68 18.50 -0.88
C ARG A 178 -9.51 17.99 0.29
N TRP A 179 -8.86 17.87 1.45
CA TRP A 179 -9.57 17.67 2.71
C TRP A 179 -10.00 19.00 3.34
N LYS A 180 -11.04 18.94 4.17
CA LYS A 180 -11.51 20.03 5.03
C LYS A 180 -11.90 19.47 6.39
N HIS A 181 -11.47 20.13 7.46
CA HIS A 181 -11.78 19.79 8.84
C HIS A 181 -11.64 21.00 9.74
N ASN A 182 -12.66 21.29 10.56
CA ASN A 182 -12.64 22.35 11.58
C ASN A 182 -12.03 23.68 11.09
N ASN A 183 -12.54 24.25 10.00
CA ASN A 183 -12.04 25.47 9.35
C ASN A 183 -10.62 25.40 8.76
N GLN A 184 -9.97 24.26 8.81
CA GLN A 184 -8.71 24.01 8.12
C GLN A 184 -8.98 23.28 6.80
N GLU A 185 -8.18 23.59 5.81
CA GLU A 185 -8.28 23.02 4.47
C GLU A 185 -6.87 22.63 3.97
N GLY A 186 -6.80 21.46 3.35
CA GLY A 186 -5.57 21.01 2.69
C GLY A 186 -5.32 21.71 1.36
N PRO A 187 -4.12 21.52 0.78
CA PRO A 187 -3.85 21.96 -0.57
C PRO A 187 -4.74 21.24 -1.57
N TRP A 188 -5.02 21.91 -2.70
CA TRP A 188 -5.67 21.25 -3.83
C TRP A 188 -4.70 20.29 -4.52
N VAL A 189 -5.09 19.03 -4.61
CA VAL A 189 -4.38 17.97 -5.33
C VAL A 189 -5.17 17.63 -6.58
N ALA A 190 -4.55 17.82 -7.74
CA ALA A 190 -5.18 17.52 -9.02
C ALA A 190 -4.65 16.19 -9.58
N HIS A 191 -5.51 15.51 -10.32
CA HIS A 191 -5.10 14.37 -11.14
C HIS A 191 -4.35 14.82 -12.41
N THR A 192 -3.78 13.85 -13.11
CA THR A 192 -3.30 14.06 -14.47
C THR A 192 -4.47 14.42 -15.40
N TYR A 193 -4.21 15.27 -16.36
CA TYR A 193 -5.21 15.77 -17.28
C TYR A 193 -5.86 14.64 -18.11
N ILE A 194 -7.18 14.47 -17.99
CA ILE A 194 -7.95 13.47 -18.73
C ILE A 194 -8.38 14.03 -20.09
N ARG A 195 -8.28 13.24 -21.13
CA ARG A 195 -8.79 13.56 -22.47
C ARG A 195 -9.37 12.31 -23.15
N ASN A 196 -10.41 12.48 -23.94
CA ASN A 196 -10.95 11.42 -24.77
C ASN A 196 -9.96 11.07 -25.90
N GLY A 197 -9.76 9.78 -26.11
CA GLY A 197 -8.99 9.19 -27.20
C GLY A 197 -7.56 8.78 -26.82
N SER A 198 -7.16 7.58 -27.27
CA SER A 198 -5.80 7.05 -27.20
C SER A 198 -5.26 6.71 -25.80
N GLY A 199 -6.08 6.10 -24.93
CA GLY A 199 -5.57 5.53 -23.66
C GLY A 199 -5.31 6.56 -22.56
N HIS A 200 -5.96 7.73 -22.60
CA HIS A 200 -5.90 8.78 -21.59
C HIS A 200 -7.26 9.12 -20.99
N GLU A 201 -8.19 8.18 -21.02
CA GLU A 201 -9.57 8.35 -20.57
C GLU A 201 -9.71 8.18 -19.08
N GLU A 202 -8.80 7.41 -18.48
CA GLU A 202 -8.77 7.11 -17.05
C GLU A 202 -7.57 7.74 -16.37
N THR A 203 -7.73 8.17 -15.13
CA THR A 203 -6.66 8.65 -14.26
C THR A 203 -7.06 8.51 -12.80
N SER A 204 -6.14 8.81 -11.88
CA SER A 204 -6.41 8.83 -10.45
C SER A 204 -5.93 10.11 -9.80
N ALA A 205 -6.60 10.51 -8.72
CA ALA A 205 -6.11 11.52 -7.79
C ALA A 205 -6.04 10.92 -6.39
N ASN A 206 -4.96 11.18 -5.70
CA ASN A 206 -4.78 10.67 -4.34
C ASN A 206 -4.01 11.66 -3.47
N PHE A 207 -4.26 11.63 -2.18
CA PHE A 207 -3.43 12.26 -1.18
C PHE A 207 -3.47 11.49 0.15
N SER A 208 -2.42 11.66 0.93
CA SER A 208 -2.33 11.18 2.31
C SER A 208 -1.79 12.30 3.18
N THR A 209 -2.38 12.52 4.33
CA THR A 209 -1.97 13.55 5.29
C THR A 209 -2.34 13.16 6.71
N THR A 210 -1.66 13.79 7.67
CA THR A 210 -2.00 13.66 9.09
C THR A 210 -2.55 14.99 9.57
N ILE A 211 -3.69 14.96 10.26
CA ILE A 211 -4.35 16.16 10.78
C ILE A 211 -4.72 15.99 12.24
N LYS A 212 -4.92 17.11 12.93
CA LYS A 212 -5.53 17.15 14.27
C LYS A 212 -7.05 16.96 14.14
N ALA A 213 -7.55 15.87 14.68
CA ALA A 213 -8.98 15.58 14.76
C ALA A 213 -9.59 16.31 15.95
N VAL A 214 -10.76 16.87 15.74
CA VAL A 214 -11.59 17.52 16.76
C VAL A 214 -12.90 16.74 16.88
N SER A 215 -13.22 16.28 18.09
CA SER A 215 -14.43 15.50 18.34
C SER A 215 -15.70 16.23 17.88
N GLY A 216 -16.56 15.49 17.19
CA GLY A 216 -17.80 16.02 16.62
C GLY A 216 -17.63 16.88 15.38
N GLN A 217 -16.41 17.18 14.94
CA GLN A 217 -16.14 17.93 13.73
C GLN A 217 -15.86 16.98 12.54
N LYS A 218 -16.62 17.15 11.47
CA LYS A 218 -16.53 16.27 10.30
C LYS A 218 -15.25 16.51 9.50
N ILE A 219 -14.62 15.42 9.08
CA ILE A 219 -13.55 15.41 8.06
C ILE A 219 -14.23 15.17 6.72
N GLN A 220 -14.07 16.08 5.79
CA GLN A 220 -14.74 16.09 4.50
C GLN A 220 -13.72 16.13 3.36
N ILE A 221 -14.14 15.67 2.20
CA ILE A 221 -13.44 15.90 0.94
C ILE A 221 -14.18 16.95 0.15
N GLN A 222 -13.46 17.88 -0.42
CA GLN A 222 -13.99 18.85 -1.38
C GLN A 222 -13.40 18.59 -2.76
N HIS A 223 -14.16 18.86 -3.79
CA HIS A 223 -13.71 18.83 -5.18
C HIS A 223 -14.11 20.10 -5.94
N LYS A 224 -13.34 20.42 -6.95
CA LYS A 224 -13.67 21.49 -7.91
C LYS A 224 -13.00 21.31 -9.24
N ARG A 225 -13.54 21.92 -10.26
CA ARG A 225 -12.92 22.06 -11.57
C ARG A 225 -11.73 23.04 -11.49
N LEU A 226 -10.58 22.64 -12.03
CA LEU A 226 -9.46 23.56 -12.27
C LEU A 226 -9.44 24.05 -13.72
N ASN A 227 -9.79 23.20 -14.68
CA ASN A 227 -9.75 23.54 -16.10
C ASN A 227 -10.71 22.64 -16.90
N ARG A 228 -11.30 23.22 -17.99
CA ARG A 228 -12.18 22.54 -18.94
C ARG A 228 -13.51 22.03 -18.33
N ALA A 229 -14.48 21.72 -19.17
CA ALA A 229 -15.85 21.46 -18.75
C ALA A 229 -16.36 20.05 -19.09
N GLY A 230 -15.45 19.10 -19.37
CA GLY A 230 -15.84 17.70 -19.58
C GLY A 230 -16.39 17.06 -18.31
N SER A 231 -17.48 16.33 -18.40
CA SER A 231 -18.07 15.60 -17.29
C SER A 231 -17.12 14.50 -16.82
N VAL A 232 -16.90 14.43 -15.53
CA VAL A 232 -16.00 13.46 -14.87
C VAL A 232 -16.77 12.66 -13.85
N ILE A 233 -16.65 11.34 -13.94
CA ILE A 233 -17.25 10.38 -13.00
C ILE A 233 -16.16 9.53 -12.37
N SER A 234 -16.52 8.73 -11.37
CA SER A 234 -15.67 7.66 -10.84
C SER A 234 -16.31 6.32 -11.13
N PRO A 235 -15.58 5.38 -11.74
CA PRO A 235 -16.08 4.03 -12.02
C PRO A 235 -16.37 3.26 -10.72
N ALA A 236 -17.00 2.10 -10.87
CA ALA A 236 -17.40 1.26 -9.73
C ALA A 236 -16.23 0.90 -8.83
N GLY A 237 -16.31 1.25 -7.55
CA GLY A 237 -15.28 0.98 -6.56
C GLY A 237 -14.07 1.91 -6.60
N GLY A 238 -14.06 2.90 -7.48
CA GLY A 238 -12.91 3.80 -7.70
C GLY A 238 -12.67 4.87 -6.64
N VAL A 239 -13.45 4.93 -5.55
CA VAL A 239 -13.26 5.91 -4.47
C VAL A 239 -12.94 5.21 -3.16
N ALA A 240 -11.89 5.63 -2.49
CA ALA A 240 -11.55 5.24 -1.13
C ALA A 240 -11.28 6.49 -0.28
N PHE A 241 -12.02 6.65 0.81
CA PHE A 241 -11.79 7.67 1.82
C PHE A 241 -11.60 6.98 3.17
N ILE A 242 -10.43 7.20 3.79
CA ILE A 242 -10.00 6.49 4.99
C ILE A 242 -9.57 7.52 6.01
N VAL A 243 -10.02 7.32 7.24
CA VAL A 243 -9.52 8.04 8.41
C VAL A 243 -9.08 7.00 9.44
N LYS A 244 -7.82 7.08 9.82
CA LYS A 244 -7.18 6.19 10.80
C LYS A 244 -6.76 6.96 12.02
N LYS A 245 -7.19 6.53 13.21
CA LYS A 245 -6.72 7.08 14.49
C LYS A 245 -5.23 6.76 14.71
N ARG A 246 -4.44 7.77 15.01
CA ARG A 246 -3.02 7.63 15.41
C ARG A 246 -2.85 7.74 16.92
N SER A 247 -3.46 8.78 17.50
CA SER A 247 -3.38 9.05 18.94
C SER A 247 -4.67 9.73 19.40
N GLU A 248 -4.92 9.65 20.69
CA GLU A 248 -5.93 10.40 21.42
C GLU A 248 -5.22 11.38 22.35
N ASP A 249 -5.72 12.62 22.44
CA ASP A 249 -5.15 13.67 23.32
C ASP A 249 -5.67 13.53 24.74
#